data_14c6bd3a3ce16d0894be12a42982e894
#
_entry.id   14c6bd3a3ce16d0894be12a42982e894
#
_cell.length_a   1.000
_cell.length_b   1.000
_cell.length_c   1.000
_cell.angle_alpha   90.00
_cell.angle_beta   90.00
_cell.angle_gamma   90.00
#
_symmetry.space_group_name_H-M   'P 1'
#
loop_
_entity.id
_entity.type
_entity.pdbx_description
1 polymer ?
#
loop_
_entity_poly.entity_id
_entity_poly.type
_entity_poly.pdbx_seq_one_letter_code
_entity_poly.pdbx_strand_id
1 'polypeptide(L)'
;MSETVLNELLGGMSDKYDKRPGHLVNDFMTAVANAVEKRDKKIDIVESKLDVRNLKGDELDLYITQNSDKTRHLATYATAVVTIIGNCDFVKGDIAETPSGIQFEFVENISIAGTAETTLKAVIPGSSGNVRANTITQIPVTVQGLTSINNALDAQDGYDKEEDQHFSERFLEGEQAEETQGNKAQHKSWVKSVQGVGDAKVFPLQNAAGVTTDNSVLTVIVDSNILPASAELINTVQEIINPLSENGHGSGLAPLGCYAYIESANPLNLNVTFTGVLTQGITNEAATISVSLKIKEYLKDVYKSNKIISFAQMGVSILAADGLEDYSNLMINGSTENIIVPDKSVAVLESVVIS
;
A
#
# COMPACT_ATOMS: atom_id res chain seq x y z
N MET A 1 27.60 19.44 -20.72
CA MET A 1 26.52 19.76 -21.67
C MET A 1 26.65 21.20 -22.23
N SER A 2 26.83 22.23 -21.41
CA SER A 2 27.06 23.60 -21.93
C SER A 2 28.26 23.73 -22.89
N GLU A 3 29.30 22.96 -22.65
CA GLU A 3 30.51 22.92 -23.48
C GLU A 3 30.24 22.27 -24.86
N THR A 4 29.34 21.33 -24.96
CA THR A 4 28.92 20.70 -26.22
C THR A 4 28.15 21.66 -27.10
N VAL A 5 27.14 22.35 -26.53
CA VAL A 5 26.35 23.39 -27.25
C VAL A 5 27.22 24.58 -27.65
N LEU A 6 28.12 25.03 -26.77
CA LEU A 6 29.05 26.11 -27.07
C LEU A 6 29.97 25.75 -28.26
N ASN A 7 30.53 24.54 -28.26
CA ASN A 7 31.40 24.05 -29.32
C ASN A 7 30.65 23.94 -30.67
N GLU A 8 29.42 23.52 -30.67
CA GLU A 8 28.55 23.47 -31.84
C GLU A 8 28.28 24.86 -32.39
N LEU A 9 27.91 25.83 -31.54
CA LEU A 9 27.68 27.21 -31.92
C LEU A 9 28.95 27.86 -32.48
N LEU A 10 30.08 27.67 -31.84
CA LEU A 10 31.37 28.18 -32.31
C LEU A 10 31.83 27.51 -33.61
N GLY A 11 31.52 26.22 -33.79
CA GLY A 11 31.79 25.45 -35.01
C GLY A 11 30.99 25.96 -36.22
N GLY A 12 29.75 26.44 -36.00
CA GLY A 12 28.93 27.05 -37.06
C GLY A 12 29.36 28.44 -37.48
N MET A 13 30.25 29.07 -36.74
CA MET A 13 30.72 30.45 -37.07
C MET A 13 31.94 30.46 -38.01
N SER A 14 32.04 31.54 -38.80
CA SER A 14 33.19 31.76 -39.69
C SER A 14 34.50 31.88 -38.93
N ASP A 15 35.58 31.28 -39.47
CA ASP A 15 36.95 31.35 -38.88
C ASP A 15 37.57 32.75 -38.95
N LYS A 16 36.91 33.73 -39.52
CA LYS A 16 37.28 35.14 -39.49
C LYS A 16 37.16 35.78 -38.11
N TYR A 17 36.43 35.15 -37.21
CA TYR A 17 36.23 35.67 -35.85
C TYR A 17 37.12 34.93 -34.86
N ASP A 18 37.60 35.65 -33.85
CA ASP A 18 38.36 35.08 -32.76
C ASP A 18 37.37 34.39 -31.80
N LYS A 19 37.46 33.05 -31.74
CA LYS A 19 36.58 32.15 -30.97
C LYS A 19 37.16 31.77 -29.62
N ARG A 20 38.36 32.28 -29.24
CA ARG A 20 39.04 31.89 -27.99
C ARG A 20 38.30 32.41 -26.75
N PRO A 21 38.37 31.72 -25.62
CA PRO A 21 37.83 32.21 -24.36
C PRO A 21 38.36 33.62 -24.00
N GLY A 22 37.45 34.48 -23.52
CA GLY A 22 37.73 35.88 -23.17
C GLY A 22 37.61 36.85 -24.35
N HIS A 23 37.24 36.42 -25.54
CA HIS A 23 36.89 37.26 -26.67
C HIS A 23 35.37 37.42 -26.83
N LEU A 24 34.94 38.57 -27.35
CA LEU A 24 33.52 38.96 -27.45
C LEU A 24 32.63 37.89 -28.07
N VAL A 25 33.12 37.21 -29.11
CA VAL A 25 32.36 36.13 -29.77
C VAL A 25 32.17 34.91 -28.87
N ASN A 26 33.22 34.50 -28.18
CA ASN A 26 33.13 33.39 -27.26
C ASN A 26 32.19 33.70 -26.08
N ASP A 27 32.32 34.90 -25.49
CA ASP A 27 31.48 35.33 -24.36
C ASP A 27 30.00 35.43 -24.77
N PHE A 28 29.73 35.97 -25.98
CA PHE A 28 28.36 36.03 -26.50
C PHE A 28 27.79 34.62 -26.76
N MET A 29 28.56 33.73 -27.41
CA MET A 29 28.11 32.35 -27.66
C MET A 29 27.96 31.55 -26.38
N THR A 30 28.76 31.84 -25.37
CA THR A 30 28.57 31.24 -24.03
C THR A 30 27.24 31.65 -23.41
N ALA A 31 26.85 32.93 -23.52
CA ALA A 31 25.54 33.38 -23.04
C ALA A 31 24.38 32.72 -23.81
N VAL A 32 24.52 32.58 -25.15
CA VAL A 32 23.54 31.85 -25.98
C VAL A 32 23.48 30.38 -25.62
N ALA A 33 24.65 29.69 -25.48
CA ALA A 33 24.70 28.28 -25.09
C ALA A 33 24.00 28.03 -23.75
N ASN A 34 24.21 28.90 -22.77
CA ASN A 34 23.54 28.82 -21.48
C ASN A 34 22.01 29.01 -21.59
N ALA A 35 21.54 29.86 -22.50
CA ALA A 35 20.13 30.07 -22.74
C ALA A 35 19.49 28.86 -23.44
N VAL A 36 20.20 28.28 -24.42
CA VAL A 36 19.79 27.03 -25.11
C VAL A 36 19.71 25.89 -24.12
N GLU A 37 20.75 25.66 -23.31
CA GLU A 37 20.77 24.58 -22.29
C GLU A 37 19.58 24.70 -21.29
N LYS A 38 19.24 25.92 -20.89
CA LYS A 38 18.05 26.14 -20.03
C LYS A 38 16.75 25.76 -20.73
N ARG A 39 16.66 25.91 -22.03
CA ARG A 39 15.49 25.50 -22.82
C ARG A 39 15.47 24.00 -23.01
N ASP A 40 16.60 23.38 -23.32
CA ASP A 40 16.72 21.95 -23.50
C ASP A 40 16.34 21.20 -22.22
N LYS A 41 16.81 21.65 -21.05
CA LYS A 41 16.37 21.11 -19.74
C LYS A 41 14.85 21.21 -19.53
N LYS A 42 14.20 22.28 -20.01
CA LYS A 42 12.74 22.37 -19.93
C LYS A 42 12.06 21.41 -20.91
N ILE A 43 12.63 21.20 -22.09
CA ILE A 43 12.13 20.22 -23.05
C ILE A 43 12.26 18.82 -22.48
N ASP A 44 13.42 18.45 -21.93
CA ASP A 44 13.64 17.16 -21.28
C ASP A 44 12.61 16.87 -20.18
N ILE A 45 12.28 17.91 -19.37
CA ILE A 45 11.23 17.81 -18.34
C ILE A 45 9.86 17.54 -18.97
N VAL A 46 9.52 18.24 -20.07
CA VAL A 46 8.23 18.04 -20.76
C VAL A 46 8.19 16.68 -21.43
N GLU A 47 9.28 16.25 -22.06
CA GLU A 47 9.38 14.91 -22.67
C GLU A 47 9.26 13.81 -21.62
N SER A 48 9.88 13.98 -20.46
CA SER A 48 9.76 13.00 -19.37
C SER A 48 8.31 12.86 -18.88
N LYS A 49 7.50 13.93 -18.97
CA LYS A 49 6.08 13.92 -18.58
C LYS A 49 5.16 13.23 -19.59
N LEU A 50 5.65 12.83 -20.76
CA LEU A 50 4.88 12.01 -21.70
C LEU A 50 4.67 10.57 -21.18
N ASP A 51 5.51 10.13 -20.26
CA ASP A 51 5.31 8.85 -19.57
C ASP A 51 4.56 9.11 -18.25
N VAL A 52 3.37 8.55 -18.12
CA VAL A 52 2.51 8.68 -16.94
C VAL A 52 3.22 8.29 -15.63
N ARG A 53 4.18 7.38 -15.68
CA ARG A 53 4.98 6.94 -14.52
C ARG A 53 5.87 8.04 -13.94
N ASN A 54 6.15 9.08 -14.71
CA ASN A 54 6.94 10.23 -14.29
C ASN A 54 6.11 11.37 -13.74
N LEU A 55 4.78 11.32 -13.92
CA LEU A 55 3.85 12.31 -13.36
C LEU A 55 3.70 12.12 -11.85
N LYS A 56 3.46 13.20 -11.11
CA LYS A 56 3.36 13.19 -9.65
C LYS A 56 2.21 14.06 -9.15
N GLY A 57 1.61 13.63 -8.04
CA GLY A 57 0.58 14.39 -7.33
C GLY A 57 -0.57 14.82 -8.24
N ASP A 58 -0.91 16.11 -8.19
CA ASP A 58 -2.04 16.69 -8.93
C ASP A 58 -1.90 16.57 -10.46
N GLU A 59 -0.67 16.56 -11.00
CA GLU A 59 -0.45 16.36 -12.45
C GLU A 59 -0.84 14.95 -12.87
N LEU A 60 -0.49 13.95 -12.05
CA LEU A 60 -0.88 12.55 -12.29
C LEU A 60 -2.39 12.38 -12.16
N ASP A 61 -2.98 12.95 -11.10
CA ASP A 61 -4.42 12.88 -10.85
C ASP A 61 -5.20 13.48 -12.01
N LEU A 62 -4.77 14.67 -12.49
CA LEU A 62 -5.39 15.32 -13.63
C LEU A 62 -5.27 14.50 -14.92
N TYR A 63 -4.07 13.97 -15.20
CA TYR A 63 -3.84 13.16 -16.40
C TYR A 63 -4.74 11.93 -16.42
N ILE A 64 -4.79 11.17 -15.33
CA ILE A 64 -5.57 9.93 -15.25
C ILE A 64 -7.07 10.21 -15.33
N THR A 65 -7.58 11.23 -14.60
CA THR A 65 -9.01 11.57 -14.64
C THR A 65 -9.47 12.14 -15.99
N GLN A 66 -8.58 12.70 -16.78
CA GLN A 66 -8.90 13.15 -18.14
C GLN A 66 -8.91 12.01 -19.17
N ASN A 67 -8.17 10.94 -18.93
CA ASN A 67 -8.01 9.83 -19.86
C ASN A 67 -8.76 8.55 -19.45
N SER A 68 -9.31 8.51 -18.23
CA SER A 68 -10.09 7.38 -17.72
C SER A 68 -11.10 7.85 -16.67
N ASP A 69 -11.96 6.94 -16.24
CA ASP A 69 -12.88 7.14 -15.11
C ASP A 69 -12.26 6.84 -13.73
N LYS A 70 -10.96 6.48 -13.72
CA LYS A 70 -10.26 6.13 -12.49
C LYS A 70 -9.89 7.36 -11.68
N THR A 71 -10.11 7.28 -10.37
CA THR A 71 -9.69 8.28 -9.39
C THR A 71 -8.75 7.66 -8.37
N ARG A 72 -7.92 8.49 -7.75
CA ARG A 72 -7.01 8.05 -6.67
C ARG A 72 -7.79 7.62 -5.45
N HIS A 73 -7.44 6.49 -4.85
CA HIS A 73 -7.99 6.05 -3.58
C HIS A 73 -7.51 6.98 -2.46
N LEU A 74 -8.45 7.51 -1.68
CA LEU A 74 -8.15 8.37 -0.55
C LEU A 74 -7.79 7.53 0.69
N ALA A 75 -7.17 8.17 1.69
CA ALA A 75 -6.96 7.51 2.97
C ALA A 75 -8.30 7.19 3.65
N THR A 76 -8.38 6.01 4.29
CA THR A 76 -9.54 5.58 5.09
C THR A 76 -9.21 5.58 6.57
N TYR A 77 -10.24 5.58 7.38
CA TYR A 77 -10.10 5.55 8.84
C TYR A 77 -10.15 4.11 9.35
N ALA A 78 -9.25 3.77 10.25
CA ALA A 78 -9.36 2.50 10.97
C ALA A 78 -10.59 2.47 11.87
N THR A 79 -11.20 1.30 12.01
CA THR A 79 -12.29 1.04 12.94
C THR A 79 -11.88 0.00 13.98
N ALA A 80 -12.36 0.14 15.19
CA ALA A 80 -12.08 -0.77 16.30
C ALA A 80 -13.35 -1.04 17.09
N VAL A 81 -13.65 -2.31 17.37
CA VAL A 81 -14.67 -2.66 18.36
C VAL A 81 -14.03 -2.68 19.72
N VAL A 82 -14.60 -1.91 20.65
CA VAL A 82 -14.14 -1.83 22.04
C VAL A 82 -15.20 -2.33 22.99
N THR A 83 -14.75 -3.04 24.03
CA THR A 83 -15.55 -3.41 25.19
C THR A 83 -15.32 -2.39 26.29
N ILE A 84 -16.37 -1.81 26.81
CA ILE A 84 -16.35 -0.82 27.89
C ILE A 84 -17.04 -1.40 29.10
N ILE A 85 -16.44 -1.25 30.27
CA ILE A 85 -16.97 -1.69 31.55
C ILE A 85 -17.15 -0.49 32.47
N GLY A 86 -18.35 -0.30 33.02
CA GLY A 86 -18.66 0.82 33.91
C GLY A 86 -20.13 1.21 33.92
N ASN A 87 -20.43 2.33 34.57
CA ASN A 87 -21.73 2.98 34.52
C ASN A 87 -21.50 4.44 34.09
N CYS A 88 -21.45 4.67 32.82
CA CYS A 88 -21.05 5.94 32.22
C CYS A 88 -21.69 6.14 30.83
N ASP A 89 -21.71 7.40 30.41
CA ASP A 89 -22.21 7.79 29.10
C ASP A 89 -21.06 8.34 28.26
N PHE A 90 -21.08 8.01 26.98
CA PHE A 90 -20.23 8.63 25.97
C PHE A 90 -21.10 9.27 24.90
N VAL A 91 -20.63 10.39 24.39
CA VAL A 91 -21.27 11.07 23.27
C VAL A 91 -20.41 10.93 22.01
N LYS A 92 -21.04 11.02 20.87
CA LYS A 92 -20.32 11.03 19.59
C LYS A 92 -19.26 12.12 19.57
N GLY A 93 -18.04 11.76 19.23
CA GLY A 93 -16.86 12.63 19.22
C GLY A 93 -16.00 12.57 20.50
N ASP A 94 -16.46 11.88 21.56
CA ASP A 94 -15.58 11.55 22.68
C ASP A 94 -14.38 10.71 22.19
N ILE A 95 -13.26 10.85 22.89
CA ILE A 95 -11.98 10.26 22.45
C ILE A 95 -11.56 9.14 23.39
N ALA A 96 -11.17 8.03 22.81
CA ALA A 96 -10.35 7.00 23.43
C ALA A 96 -8.97 6.97 22.76
N GLU A 97 -7.93 6.56 23.47
CA GLU A 97 -6.59 6.55 22.91
C GLU A 97 -5.76 5.33 23.35
N THR A 98 -4.72 5.07 22.57
CA THR A 98 -3.68 4.13 22.94
C THR A 98 -2.63 4.81 23.83
N PRO A 99 -1.80 4.05 24.58
CA PRO A 99 -0.65 4.60 25.32
C PRO A 99 0.36 5.34 24.44
N SER A 100 0.40 5.08 23.14
CA SER A 100 1.22 5.78 22.15
C SER A 100 0.57 7.05 21.60
N GLY A 101 -0.64 7.43 22.05
CA GLY A 101 -1.33 8.65 21.65
C GLY A 101 -2.12 8.54 20.35
N ILE A 102 -2.40 7.34 19.83
CA ILE A 102 -3.28 7.17 18.67
C ILE A 102 -4.72 7.26 19.15
N GLN A 103 -5.48 8.22 18.57
CA GLN A 103 -6.81 8.59 19.02
C GLN A 103 -7.91 7.99 18.17
N PHE A 104 -8.99 7.60 18.86
CA PHE A 104 -10.22 7.06 18.28
C PHE A 104 -11.42 7.83 18.82
N GLU A 105 -12.37 8.16 17.95
CA GLU A 105 -13.62 8.84 18.32
C GLU A 105 -14.79 7.86 18.41
N PHE A 106 -15.70 8.11 19.35
CA PHE A 106 -16.98 7.43 19.39
C PHE A 106 -17.85 7.88 18.22
N VAL A 107 -18.37 6.93 17.43
CA VAL A 107 -19.19 7.23 16.24
C VAL A 107 -20.66 7.51 16.57
N GLU A 108 -21.10 7.12 17.76
CA GLU A 108 -22.47 7.28 18.25
C GLU A 108 -22.49 7.56 19.76
N ASN A 109 -23.67 8.00 20.25
CA ASN A 109 -23.87 8.15 21.68
C ASN A 109 -24.19 6.78 22.29
N ILE A 110 -23.58 6.45 23.42
CA ILE A 110 -23.79 5.18 24.11
C ILE A 110 -23.88 5.40 25.64
N SER A 111 -24.89 4.79 26.26
CA SER A 111 -25.05 4.70 27.72
C SER A 111 -24.70 3.30 28.18
N ILE A 112 -23.78 3.18 29.10
CA ILE A 112 -23.23 1.91 29.58
C ILE A 112 -23.71 1.65 31.01
N ALA A 113 -24.33 0.49 31.20
CA ALA A 113 -24.74 -0.02 32.49
C ALA A 113 -24.16 -1.43 32.67
N GLY A 114 -22.97 -1.52 33.21
CA GLY A 114 -22.20 -2.76 33.37
C GLY A 114 -21.18 -2.96 32.25
N THR A 115 -21.50 -3.73 31.21
CA THR A 115 -20.61 -3.97 30.06
C THR A 115 -21.33 -3.72 28.75
N ALA A 116 -20.69 -3.02 27.83
CA ALA A 116 -21.21 -2.80 26.48
C ALA A 116 -20.08 -2.82 25.46
N GLU A 117 -20.41 -3.11 24.21
CA GLU A 117 -19.50 -3.01 23.07
C GLU A 117 -19.96 -1.88 22.14
N THR A 118 -19.01 -1.17 21.58
CA THR A 118 -19.26 -0.14 20.56
C THR A 118 -18.10 -0.06 19.57
N THR A 119 -18.37 0.57 18.42
CA THR A 119 -17.36 0.80 17.40
C THR A 119 -16.78 2.19 17.55
N LEU A 120 -15.47 2.28 17.55
CA LEU A 120 -14.71 3.52 17.46
C LEU A 120 -14.09 3.66 16.07
N LYS A 121 -13.81 4.88 15.68
CA LYS A 121 -13.17 5.25 14.42
C LYS A 121 -11.94 6.07 14.71
N ALA A 122 -10.81 5.78 14.07
CA ALA A 122 -9.60 6.57 14.21
C ALA A 122 -9.83 8.03 13.82
N VAL A 123 -9.24 8.96 14.56
CA VAL A 123 -9.34 10.41 14.28
C VAL A 123 -8.54 10.80 13.04
N ILE A 124 -7.41 10.14 12.82
CA ILE A 124 -6.54 10.38 11.67
C ILE A 124 -6.70 9.20 10.69
N PRO A 125 -7.00 9.48 9.41
CA PRO A 125 -7.06 8.42 8.40
C PRO A 125 -5.66 7.91 8.08
N GLY A 126 -5.58 6.64 7.70
CA GLY A 126 -4.34 5.98 7.34
C GLY A 126 -4.07 4.70 8.12
N SER A 127 -3.06 3.99 7.72
CA SER A 127 -2.63 2.72 8.31
C SER A 127 -2.15 2.83 9.76
N SER A 128 -1.80 4.05 10.21
CA SER A 128 -1.41 4.32 11.60
C SER A 128 -2.53 4.03 12.62
N GLY A 129 -3.79 4.06 12.16
CA GLY A 129 -4.95 3.70 12.98
C GLY A 129 -5.15 2.20 13.17
N ASN A 130 -4.46 1.34 12.41
CA ASN A 130 -4.55 -0.11 12.55
C ASN A 130 -3.72 -0.59 13.74
N VAL A 131 -4.23 -0.36 14.94
CA VAL A 131 -3.56 -0.72 16.19
C VAL A 131 -3.90 -2.15 16.62
N ARG A 132 -3.00 -2.79 17.34
CA ARG A 132 -3.18 -4.16 17.82
C ARG A 132 -4.27 -4.27 18.89
N ALA A 133 -4.75 -5.48 19.07
CA ALA A 133 -5.63 -5.83 20.19
C ALA A 133 -5.02 -5.42 21.54
N ASN A 134 -5.87 -5.04 22.46
CA ASN A 134 -5.53 -4.62 23.83
C ASN A 134 -4.65 -3.34 23.91
N THR A 135 -4.73 -2.47 22.92
CA THR A 135 -3.97 -1.20 22.94
C THR A 135 -4.83 0.04 23.14
N ILE A 136 -6.14 0.02 22.82
CA ILE A 136 -7.04 1.15 23.10
C ILE A 136 -7.54 1.01 24.54
N THR A 137 -6.82 1.62 25.47
CA THR A 137 -7.02 1.38 26.90
C THR A 137 -7.18 2.66 27.73
N GLN A 138 -7.10 3.83 27.09
CA GLN A 138 -7.09 5.11 27.79
C GLN A 138 -8.22 6.02 27.27
N ILE A 139 -8.75 6.86 28.16
CA ILE A 139 -9.65 7.97 27.85
C ILE A 139 -8.95 9.24 28.34
N PRO A 140 -8.63 10.22 27.47
CA PRO A 140 -7.89 11.44 27.83
C PRO A 140 -8.60 12.30 28.90
N VAL A 141 -9.93 12.25 28.90
CA VAL A 141 -10.77 13.01 29.86
C VAL A 141 -11.38 12.02 30.85
N THR A 142 -11.22 12.29 32.14
CA THR A 142 -11.80 11.44 33.19
C THR A 142 -13.33 11.35 33.06
N VAL A 143 -13.82 10.13 32.84
CA VAL A 143 -15.26 9.82 32.76
C VAL A 143 -15.68 9.16 34.06
N GLN A 144 -16.64 9.77 34.74
CA GLN A 144 -17.15 9.25 36.03
C GLN A 144 -17.89 7.92 35.76
N GLY A 145 -17.56 6.91 36.54
CA GLY A 145 -18.20 5.61 36.45
C GLY A 145 -17.56 4.62 35.44
N LEU A 146 -16.56 5.06 34.66
CA LEU A 146 -15.79 4.17 33.79
C LEU A 146 -14.83 3.31 34.62
N THR A 147 -14.84 2.02 34.39
CA THR A 147 -13.90 1.06 35.02
C THR A 147 -12.76 0.71 34.05
N SER A 148 -13.09 0.37 32.81
CA SER A 148 -12.08 0.04 31.80
C SER A 148 -12.66 0.15 30.38
N ILE A 149 -11.77 0.36 29.41
CA ILE A 149 -12.02 0.25 27.97
C ILE A 149 -10.93 -0.61 27.36
N ASN A 150 -11.28 -1.47 26.41
CA ASN A 150 -10.31 -2.29 25.71
C ASN A 150 -10.82 -2.75 24.34
N ASN A 151 -9.95 -2.81 23.32
CA ASN A 151 -10.22 -3.49 22.07
C ASN A 151 -9.71 -4.92 22.13
N ALA A 152 -10.61 -5.91 22.08
CA ALA A 152 -10.24 -7.31 22.11
C ALA A 152 -9.59 -7.79 20.78
N LEU A 153 -9.87 -7.10 19.68
CA LEU A 153 -9.36 -7.38 18.35
C LEU A 153 -8.54 -6.19 17.83
N ASP A 154 -7.73 -6.46 16.81
CA ASP A 154 -6.99 -5.41 16.09
C ASP A 154 -7.96 -4.41 15.45
N ALA A 155 -7.61 -3.13 15.45
CA ALA A 155 -8.28 -2.13 14.63
C ALA A 155 -7.86 -2.35 13.16
N GLN A 156 -8.82 -2.20 12.23
CA GLN A 156 -8.66 -2.54 10.83
C GLN A 156 -9.19 -1.45 9.90
N ASP A 157 -8.99 -1.63 8.58
CA ASP A 157 -9.54 -0.82 7.48
C ASP A 157 -9.02 0.63 7.41
N GLY A 158 -7.96 0.94 8.15
CA GLY A 158 -7.18 2.16 7.96
C GLY A 158 -6.19 1.98 6.81
N TYR A 159 -6.41 2.67 5.69
CA TYR A 159 -5.52 2.63 4.54
C TYR A 159 -4.98 4.01 4.24
N ASP A 160 -3.72 4.09 3.85
CA ASP A 160 -3.11 5.34 3.42
C ASP A 160 -3.63 5.77 2.05
N LYS A 161 -3.48 7.06 1.73
CA LYS A 161 -3.77 7.56 0.39
C LYS A 161 -2.90 6.80 -0.63
N GLU A 162 -3.50 6.38 -1.73
CA GLU A 162 -2.81 5.68 -2.81
C GLU A 162 -1.62 6.49 -3.31
N GLU A 163 -0.43 5.87 -3.33
CA GLU A 163 0.80 6.49 -3.80
C GLU A 163 0.79 6.69 -5.33
N ASP A 164 1.57 7.66 -5.82
CA ASP A 164 1.67 7.98 -7.24
C ASP A 164 2.04 6.76 -8.09
N GLN A 165 2.98 5.96 -7.59
CA GLN A 165 3.42 4.77 -8.30
C GLN A 165 2.27 3.75 -8.44
N HIS A 166 1.53 3.46 -7.37
CA HIS A 166 0.42 2.51 -7.40
C HIS A 166 -0.72 3.01 -8.29
N PHE A 167 -1.02 4.31 -8.24
CA PHE A 167 -2.07 4.89 -9.08
C PHE A 167 -1.72 4.83 -10.56
N SER A 168 -0.46 5.15 -10.92
CA SER A 168 0.00 5.03 -12.31
C SER A 168 0.06 3.57 -12.78
N GLU A 169 0.50 2.62 -11.94
CA GLU A 169 0.49 1.19 -12.23
C GLU A 169 -0.95 0.69 -12.47
N ARG A 170 -1.89 1.04 -11.60
CA ARG A 170 -3.32 0.66 -11.73
C ARG A 170 -3.97 1.24 -12.97
N PHE A 171 -3.61 2.47 -13.36
CA PHE A 171 -4.03 3.07 -14.61
C PHE A 171 -3.51 2.27 -15.81
N LEU A 172 -2.19 2.03 -15.87
CA LEU A 172 -1.54 1.31 -16.98
C LEU A 172 -2.00 -0.14 -17.08
N GLU A 173 -2.20 -0.82 -15.96
CA GLU A 173 -2.75 -2.19 -15.96
C GLU A 173 -4.13 -2.21 -16.63
N GLY A 174 -4.99 -1.24 -16.36
CA GLY A 174 -6.30 -1.13 -17.00
C GLY A 174 -6.22 -0.80 -18.49
N GLU A 175 -5.30 0.08 -18.90
CA GLU A 175 -5.12 0.46 -20.31
C GLU A 175 -4.46 -0.65 -21.16
N GLN A 176 -3.57 -1.44 -20.55
CA GLN A 176 -2.86 -2.53 -21.24
C GLN A 176 -3.61 -3.86 -21.20
N ALA A 177 -4.53 -4.02 -20.26
CA ALA A 177 -5.32 -5.23 -20.18
C ALA A 177 -6.30 -5.25 -21.38
N GLU A 178 -6.26 -6.31 -22.18
CA GLU A 178 -7.37 -6.60 -23.07
C GLU A 178 -8.59 -7.00 -22.23
N GLU A 179 -9.23 -5.98 -21.61
CA GLU A 179 -10.45 -6.18 -20.85
C GLU A 179 -11.58 -6.51 -21.80
N THR A 180 -11.89 -7.80 -21.90
CA THR A 180 -13.08 -8.28 -22.59
C THR A 180 -14.09 -8.78 -21.57
N GLN A 181 -15.38 -8.73 -21.91
CA GLN A 181 -16.47 -9.00 -20.99
C GLN A 181 -16.30 -10.31 -20.21
N GLY A 182 -16.01 -10.19 -18.91
CA GLY A 182 -15.92 -11.30 -17.96
C GLY A 182 -14.61 -12.10 -18.00
N ASN A 183 -13.52 -11.61 -18.62
CA ASN A 183 -12.23 -12.27 -18.53
C ASN A 183 -11.52 -12.00 -17.18
N LYS A 184 -10.39 -12.72 -16.93
CA LYS A 184 -9.63 -12.57 -15.68
C LYS A 184 -9.14 -11.14 -15.45
N ALA A 185 -8.71 -10.44 -16.51
CA ALA A 185 -8.22 -9.07 -16.40
C ALA A 185 -9.32 -8.13 -15.94
N GLN A 186 -10.50 -8.26 -16.50
CA GLN A 186 -11.64 -7.46 -16.12
C GLN A 186 -12.13 -7.74 -14.69
N HIS A 187 -12.22 -9.02 -14.26
CA HIS A 187 -12.51 -9.36 -12.87
C HIS A 187 -11.49 -8.76 -11.90
N LYS A 188 -10.19 -8.80 -12.25
CA LYS A 188 -9.13 -8.17 -11.46
C LYS A 188 -9.30 -6.64 -11.41
N SER A 189 -9.61 -6.00 -12.54
CA SER A 189 -9.81 -4.56 -12.64
C SER A 189 -11.00 -4.09 -11.78
N TRP A 190 -12.15 -4.76 -11.88
CA TRP A 190 -13.32 -4.44 -11.06
C TRP A 190 -13.01 -4.48 -9.56
N VAL A 191 -12.37 -5.55 -9.11
CA VAL A 191 -12.04 -5.71 -7.69
C VAL A 191 -11.04 -4.65 -7.24
N LYS A 192 -10.01 -4.34 -8.06
CA LYS A 192 -9.02 -3.30 -7.76
C LYS A 192 -9.57 -1.87 -7.82
N SER A 193 -10.75 -1.65 -8.41
CA SER A 193 -11.42 -0.34 -8.38
C SER A 193 -12.04 -0.05 -7.02
N VAL A 194 -12.25 -1.06 -6.18
CA VAL A 194 -12.81 -0.88 -4.84
C VAL A 194 -11.72 -0.40 -3.88
N GLN A 195 -12.02 0.69 -3.19
CA GLN A 195 -11.11 1.28 -2.20
C GLN A 195 -10.77 0.27 -1.11
N GLY A 196 -9.50 0.18 -0.74
CA GLY A 196 -9.01 -0.78 0.25
C GLY A 196 -8.42 -2.05 -0.36
N VAL A 197 -8.71 -2.37 -1.61
CA VAL A 197 -8.11 -3.51 -2.32
C VAL A 197 -6.74 -3.12 -2.90
N GLY A 198 -5.70 -3.85 -2.53
CA GLY A 198 -4.35 -3.65 -3.04
C GLY A 198 -4.06 -4.43 -4.31
N ASP A 199 -4.43 -5.72 -4.32
CA ASP A 199 -4.31 -6.57 -5.50
C ASP A 199 -5.25 -7.78 -5.41
N ALA A 200 -5.40 -8.54 -6.51
CA ALA A 200 -6.27 -9.70 -6.59
C ALA A 200 -5.71 -10.79 -7.51
N LYS A 201 -6.03 -12.05 -7.17
CA LYS A 201 -5.78 -13.22 -8.00
C LYS A 201 -7.11 -13.89 -8.38
N VAL A 202 -7.33 -14.11 -9.67
CA VAL A 202 -8.58 -14.65 -10.21
C VAL A 202 -8.44 -16.12 -10.57
N PHE A 203 -9.26 -16.96 -9.97
CA PHE A 203 -9.32 -18.41 -10.15
C PHE A 203 -10.62 -18.79 -10.87
N PRO A 204 -10.57 -19.09 -12.17
CA PRO A 204 -11.76 -19.45 -12.93
C PRO A 204 -12.25 -20.83 -12.54
N LEU A 205 -13.55 -21.06 -12.74
CA LEU A 205 -14.24 -22.33 -12.48
C LEU A 205 -14.07 -22.81 -11.03
N GLN A 206 -14.03 -21.88 -10.06
CA GLN A 206 -14.00 -22.21 -8.64
C GLN A 206 -15.10 -21.46 -7.88
N ASN A 207 -15.79 -22.19 -6.99
CA ASN A 207 -16.75 -21.59 -6.05
C ASN A 207 -16.04 -21.09 -4.78
N ALA A 208 -16.79 -20.56 -3.81
CA ALA A 208 -16.28 -20.09 -2.53
C ALA A 208 -15.44 -21.13 -1.75
N ALA A 209 -15.75 -22.42 -1.88
CA ALA A 209 -14.97 -23.48 -1.25
C ALA A 209 -13.71 -23.87 -2.06
N GLY A 210 -13.41 -23.18 -3.17
CA GLY A 210 -12.30 -23.49 -4.07
C GLY A 210 -12.51 -24.77 -4.88
N VAL A 211 -13.74 -25.29 -4.89
CA VAL A 211 -14.11 -26.49 -5.66
C VAL A 211 -14.45 -26.09 -7.10
N THR A 212 -14.01 -26.89 -8.07
CA THR A 212 -14.32 -26.68 -9.48
C THR A 212 -15.83 -26.74 -9.72
N THR A 213 -16.38 -25.65 -10.25
CA THR A 213 -17.83 -25.50 -10.51
C THR A 213 -18.00 -24.64 -11.77
N ASP A 214 -18.88 -25.07 -12.66
CA ASP A 214 -19.18 -24.34 -13.90
C ASP A 214 -19.75 -22.95 -13.61
N ASN A 215 -19.44 -22.01 -14.49
CA ASN A 215 -19.89 -20.61 -14.42
C ASN A 215 -19.44 -19.86 -13.15
N SER A 216 -18.49 -20.42 -12.40
CA SER A 216 -18.01 -19.81 -11.15
C SER A 216 -16.63 -19.18 -11.32
N VAL A 217 -16.40 -18.10 -10.60
CA VAL A 217 -15.08 -17.45 -10.47
C VAL A 217 -14.84 -17.09 -9.02
N LEU A 218 -13.69 -17.50 -8.50
CA LEU A 218 -13.20 -17.09 -7.18
C LEU A 218 -12.14 -16.03 -7.37
N THR A 219 -12.30 -14.89 -6.74
CA THR A 219 -11.28 -13.84 -6.70
C THR A 219 -10.77 -13.71 -5.27
N VAL A 220 -9.48 -13.96 -5.09
CA VAL A 220 -8.78 -13.84 -3.80
C VAL A 220 -8.12 -12.48 -3.74
N ILE A 221 -8.48 -11.68 -2.76
CA ILE A 221 -8.02 -10.30 -2.59
C ILE A 221 -7.04 -10.15 -1.42
N VAL A 222 -6.19 -9.15 -1.53
CA VAL A 222 -5.40 -8.59 -0.43
C VAL A 222 -5.75 -7.12 -0.27
N ASP A 223 -5.55 -6.59 0.92
CA ASP A 223 -5.75 -5.17 1.20
C ASP A 223 -4.66 -4.28 0.57
N SER A 224 -4.80 -2.96 0.68
CA SER A 224 -3.82 -1.98 0.14
C SER A 224 -2.43 -2.10 0.76
N ASN A 225 -2.28 -2.76 1.90
CA ASN A 225 -1.00 -3.04 2.54
C ASN A 225 -0.40 -4.38 2.11
N ILE A 226 -1.08 -5.11 1.19
CA ILE A 226 -0.74 -6.49 0.77
C ILE A 226 -0.79 -7.45 1.96
N LEU A 227 -1.83 -7.30 2.78
CA LEU A 227 -2.18 -8.18 3.89
C LEU A 227 -3.52 -8.86 3.61
N PRO A 228 -3.91 -9.90 4.38
CA PRO A 228 -5.24 -10.48 4.28
C PRO A 228 -6.33 -9.42 4.42
N ALA A 229 -7.32 -9.46 3.54
CA ALA A 229 -8.44 -8.52 3.56
C ALA A 229 -9.35 -8.78 4.77
N SER A 230 -9.89 -7.70 5.36
CA SER A 230 -10.87 -7.79 6.44
C SER A 230 -12.20 -8.37 5.93
N ALA A 231 -13.02 -8.88 6.84
CA ALA A 231 -14.35 -9.36 6.49
C ALA A 231 -15.25 -8.24 5.93
N GLU A 232 -15.10 -7.01 6.40
CA GLU A 232 -15.82 -5.84 5.92
C GLU A 232 -15.44 -5.50 4.48
N LEU A 233 -14.13 -5.48 4.18
CA LEU A 233 -13.64 -5.26 2.83
C LEU A 233 -14.14 -6.35 1.86
N ILE A 234 -14.08 -7.63 2.26
CA ILE A 234 -14.60 -8.74 1.47
C ILE A 234 -16.08 -8.54 1.15
N ASN A 235 -16.90 -8.21 2.16
CA ASN A 235 -18.33 -7.98 1.99
C ASN A 235 -18.59 -6.80 1.05
N THR A 236 -17.87 -5.70 1.22
CA THR A 236 -18.00 -4.52 0.35
C THR A 236 -17.69 -4.86 -1.11
N VAL A 237 -16.58 -5.57 -1.36
CA VAL A 237 -16.19 -6.00 -2.70
C VAL A 237 -17.23 -6.98 -3.27
N GLN A 238 -17.72 -7.94 -2.46
CA GLN A 238 -18.71 -8.92 -2.87
C GLN A 238 -20.01 -8.28 -3.31
N GLU A 239 -20.52 -7.29 -2.55
CA GLU A 239 -21.76 -6.57 -2.88
C GLU A 239 -21.62 -5.75 -4.18
N ILE A 240 -20.44 -5.21 -4.47
CA ILE A 240 -20.20 -4.46 -5.71
C ILE A 240 -20.06 -5.39 -6.91
N ILE A 241 -19.31 -6.48 -6.75
CA ILE A 241 -19.02 -7.39 -7.87
C ILE A 241 -20.20 -8.30 -8.17
N ASN A 242 -20.76 -8.92 -7.15
CA ASN A 242 -21.85 -9.87 -7.31
C ASN A 242 -22.54 -10.14 -5.97
N PRO A 243 -23.61 -9.40 -5.61
CA PRO A 243 -24.33 -9.59 -4.36
C PRO A 243 -24.73 -11.06 -4.16
N LEU A 244 -24.38 -11.66 -3.02
CA LEU A 244 -24.63 -13.09 -2.78
C LEU A 244 -26.12 -13.44 -2.79
N SER A 245 -27.02 -12.51 -2.41
CA SER A 245 -28.47 -12.67 -2.46
C SER A 245 -28.99 -12.79 -3.89
N GLU A 246 -28.25 -12.27 -4.88
CA GLU A 246 -28.61 -12.24 -6.29
C GLU A 246 -27.49 -12.80 -7.18
N ASN A 247 -26.71 -13.72 -6.62
CA ASN A 247 -25.55 -14.32 -7.27
C ASN A 247 -25.96 -15.00 -8.60
N GLY A 248 -25.31 -14.60 -9.69
CA GLY A 248 -25.62 -15.06 -11.05
C GLY A 248 -26.73 -14.28 -11.78
N HIS A 249 -27.40 -13.34 -11.12
CA HIS A 249 -28.44 -12.53 -11.75
C HIS A 249 -27.93 -11.26 -12.46
N GLY A 250 -26.63 -10.94 -12.33
CA GLY A 250 -26.03 -9.76 -12.98
C GLY A 250 -26.43 -8.45 -12.32
N SER A 251 -26.74 -8.46 -11.02
CA SER A 251 -27.06 -7.26 -10.24
C SER A 251 -25.86 -6.44 -9.82
N GLY A 252 -24.65 -6.99 -9.94
CA GLY A 252 -23.38 -6.30 -9.75
C GLY A 252 -22.61 -6.12 -11.06
N LEU A 253 -21.29 -6.02 -10.96
CA LEU A 253 -20.41 -5.90 -12.14
C LEU A 253 -20.21 -7.23 -12.88
N ALA A 254 -20.37 -8.36 -12.19
CA ALA A 254 -20.26 -9.68 -12.81
C ALA A 254 -21.39 -9.93 -13.80
N PRO A 255 -21.12 -10.52 -14.98
CA PRO A 255 -22.13 -10.74 -16.00
C PRO A 255 -23.19 -11.76 -15.59
N LEU A 256 -24.34 -11.70 -16.24
CA LEU A 256 -25.43 -12.67 -16.10
C LEU A 256 -24.92 -14.11 -16.23
N GLY A 257 -25.32 -14.97 -15.30
CA GLY A 257 -24.94 -16.38 -15.26
C GLY A 257 -23.55 -16.65 -14.66
N CYS A 258 -22.80 -15.61 -14.25
CA CYS A 258 -21.52 -15.75 -13.55
C CYS A 258 -21.75 -15.77 -12.04
N TYR A 259 -21.27 -16.80 -11.36
CA TYR A 259 -21.23 -16.91 -9.90
C TYR A 259 -19.88 -16.43 -9.40
N ALA A 260 -19.77 -15.15 -9.03
CA ALA A 260 -18.50 -14.58 -8.56
C ALA A 260 -18.43 -14.55 -7.03
N TYR A 261 -17.33 -15.06 -6.51
CA TYR A 261 -17.05 -15.14 -5.07
C TYR A 261 -15.77 -14.39 -4.75
N ILE A 262 -15.78 -13.68 -3.63
CA ILE A 262 -14.64 -12.90 -3.13
C ILE A 262 -14.17 -13.52 -1.82
N GLU A 263 -12.88 -13.76 -1.71
CA GLU A 263 -12.25 -14.28 -0.48
C GLU A 263 -10.97 -13.50 -0.15
N SER A 264 -10.59 -13.51 1.12
CA SER A 264 -9.28 -13.02 1.55
C SER A 264 -8.18 -14.00 1.18
N ALA A 265 -6.99 -13.50 0.87
CA ALA A 265 -5.80 -14.34 0.83
C ALA A 265 -5.53 -14.96 2.21
N ASN A 266 -5.15 -16.25 2.23
CA ASN A 266 -4.77 -16.91 3.47
C ASN A 266 -3.42 -16.39 3.97
N PRO A 267 -3.25 -16.07 5.27
CA PRO A 267 -1.97 -15.64 5.79
C PRO A 267 -0.97 -16.79 5.83
N LEU A 268 0.23 -16.56 5.29
CA LEU A 268 1.39 -17.39 5.50
C LEU A 268 2.31 -16.66 6.48
N ASN A 269 2.19 -17.00 7.77
CA ASN A 269 2.92 -16.32 8.84
C ASN A 269 4.40 -16.64 8.80
N LEU A 270 5.23 -15.60 8.89
CA LEU A 270 6.69 -15.67 8.88
C LEU A 270 7.26 -15.16 10.18
N ASN A 271 8.04 -16.01 10.83
CA ASN A 271 8.84 -15.69 12.01
C ASN A 271 10.31 -15.67 11.58
N VAL A 272 10.93 -14.51 11.68
CA VAL A 272 12.32 -14.28 11.27
C VAL A 272 13.18 -14.12 12.51
N THR A 273 14.23 -14.93 12.62
CA THR A 273 15.17 -14.88 13.74
C THR A 273 16.60 -14.82 13.21
N PHE A 274 17.44 -14.00 13.81
CA PHE A 274 18.84 -13.92 13.46
C PHE A 274 19.67 -13.29 14.60
N THR A 275 21.00 -13.48 14.54
CA THR A 275 21.94 -12.79 15.42
C THR A 275 22.43 -11.54 14.70
N GLY A 276 22.20 -10.34 15.26
CA GLY A 276 22.50 -9.06 14.62
C GLY A 276 23.70 -8.35 15.23
N VAL A 277 24.52 -7.69 14.39
CA VAL A 277 25.52 -6.73 14.82
C VAL A 277 24.93 -5.33 14.61
N LEU A 278 24.59 -4.65 15.72
CA LEU A 278 23.95 -3.33 15.66
C LEU A 278 24.97 -2.21 15.53
N THR A 279 24.61 -1.19 14.77
CA THR A 279 25.37 0.06 14.70
C THR A 279 25.43 0.74 16.08
N GLN A 280 26.58 1.32 16.41
CA GLN A 280 26.77 1.96 17.72
C GLN A 280 25.71 3.03 18.00
N GLY A 281 25.04 2.88 19.15
CA GLY A 281 24.02 3.83 19.59
C GLY A 281 22.58 3.50 19.16
N ILE A 282 22.37 2.42 18.39
CA ILE A 282 21.04 1.94 18.01
C ILE A 282 20.55 0.90 19.02
N THR A 283 19.29 1.01 19.45
CA THR A 283 18.66 0.01 20.32
C THR A 283 18.12 -1.18 19.52
N ASN A 284 17.98 -2.31 20.19
CA ASN A 284 17.44 -3.53 19.57
C ASN A 284 16.01 -3.30 19.02
N GLU A 285 15.20 -2.50 19.73
CA GLU A 285 13.85 -2.15 19.31
C GLU A 285 13.85 -1.32 18.02
N ALA A 286 14.73 -0.30 17.94
CA ALA A 286 14.83 0.55 16.75
C ALA A 286 15.29 -0.25 15.53
N ALA A 287 16.29 -1.12 15.69
CA ALA A 287 16.74 -2.03 14.64
C ALA A 287 15.63 -3.00 14.22
N THR A 288 14.88 -3.58 15.15
CA THR A 288 13.76 -4.49 14.87
C THR A 288 12.67 -3.80 14.04
N ILE A 289 12.35 -2.55 14.33
CA ILE A 289 11.37 -1.78 13.56
C ILE A 289 11.87 -1.57 12.12
N SER A 290 13.13 -1.13 11.95
CA SER A 290 13.73 -0.88 10.64
C SER A 290 13.79 -2.16 9.80
N VAL A 291 14.25 -3.27 10.38
CA VAL A 291 14.29 -4.60 9.73
C VAL A 291 12.88 -5.04 9.34
N SER A 292 11.90 -4.87 10.23
CA SER A 292 10.50 -5.25 9.95
C SER A 292 9.92 -4.49 8.76
N LEU A 293 10.23 -3.20 8.62
CA LEU A 293 9.82 -2.38 7.49
C LEU A 293 10.41 -2.91 6.18
N LYS A 294 11.73 -3.20 6.15
CA LYS A 294 12.41 -3.72 4.96
C LYS A 294 11.91 -5.11 4.55
N ILE A 295 11.65 -5.97 5.51
CA ILE A 295 11.05 -7.29 5.22
C ILE A 295 9.65 -7.11 4.64
N LYS A 296 8.80 -6.24 5.19
CA LYS A 296 7.46 -5.98 4.65
C LYS A 296 7.50 -5.43 3.22
N GLU A 297 8.43 -4.53 2.90
CA GLU A 297 8.67 -4.05 1.52
C GLU A 297 8.99 -5.23 0.59
N TYR A 298 9.93 -6.07 0.97
CA TYR A 298 10.29 -7.27 0.20
C TYR A 298 9.11 -8.23 0.00
N LEU A 299 8.30 -8.48 1.02
CA LEU A 299 7.13 -9.38 0.92
C LEU A 299 6.06 -8.82 -0.03
N LYS A 300 5.87 -7.51 -0.10
CA LYS A 300 5.00 -6.87 -1.09
C LYS A 300 5.48 -7.14 -2.53
N ASP A 301 6.78 -7.05 -2.78
CA ASP A 301 7.37 -7.35 -4.10
C ASP A 301 7.26 -8.83 -4.46
N VAL A 302 7.42 -9.73 -3.48
CA VAL A 302 7.20 -11.17 -3.65
C VAL A 302 5.78 -11.46 -4.09
N TYR A 303 4.78 -10.85 -3.45
CA TYR A 303 3.36 -11.04 -3.80
C TYR A 303 3.08 -10.56 -5.24
N LYS A 304 3.49 -9.33 -5.60
CA LYS A 304 3.29 -8.74 -6.93
C LYS A 304 3.94 -9.56 -8.04
N SER A 305 5.15 -10.08 -7.80
CA SER A 305 5.90 -10.85 -8.80
C SER A 305 5.55 -12.34 -8.84
N ASN A 306 4.65 -12.80 -7.95
CA ASN A 306 4.27 -14.21 -7.77
C ASN A 306 5.48 -15.14 -7.61
N LYS A 307 6.47 -14.69 -6.85
CA LYS A 307 7.74 -15.38 -6.62
C LYS A 307 7.73 -16.15 -5.31
N ILE A 308 8.74 -17.00 -5.15
CA ILE A 308 9.07 -17.64 -3.87
C ILE A 308 9.75 -16.62 -2.94
N ILE A 309 9.59 -16.80 -1.64
CA ILE A 309 10.36 -16.07 -0.64
C ILE A 309 11.78 -16.66 -0.64
N SER A 310 12.72 -15.92 -1.22
CA SER A 310 14.11 -16.35 -1.29
C SER A 310 14.81 -16.07 0.03
N PHE A 311 15.45 -17.09 0.61
CA PHE A 311 16.25 -16.95 1.82
C PHE A 311 17.37 -15.91 1.65
N ALA A 312 18.06 -15.93 0.49
CA ALA A 312 19.11 -14.97 0.20
C ALA A 312 18.61 -13.52 0.08
N GLN A 313 17.45 -13.31 -0.60
CA GLN A 313 16.87 -11.97 -0.73
C GLN A 313 16.32 -11.45 0.61
N MET A 314 15.81 -12.33 1.46
CA MET A 314 15.45 -11.98 2.84
C MET A 314 16.67 -11.43 3.59
N GLY A 315 17.84 -12.09 3.47
CA GLY A 315 19.08 -11.60 4.06
C GLY A 315 19.51 -10.23 3.52
N VAL A 316 19.36 -10.00 2.21
CA VAL A 316 19.61 -8.68 1.60
C VAL A 316 18.68 -7.61 2.17
N SER A 317 17.40 -7.93 2.34
CA SER A 317 16.41 -7.01 2.91
C SER A 317 16.71 -6.66 4.37
N ILE A 318 17.20 -7.64 5.15
CA ILE A 318 17.65 -7.43 6.54
C ILE A 318 18.87 -6.49 6.57
N LEU A 319 19.88 -6.71 5.73
CA LEU A 319 21.08 -5.83 5.67
C LEU A 319 20.77 -4.42 5.14
N ALA A 320 19.69 -4.24 4.39
CA ALA A 320 19.26 -2.93 3.92
C ALA A 320 18.56 -2.09 5.01
N ALA A 321 18.37 -2.64 6.22
CA ALA A 321 17.74 -1.93 7.32
C ALA A 321 18.74 -1.00 8.02
N ASP A 322 18.27 0.20 8.39
CA ASP A 322 19.07 1.13 9.15
C ASP A 322 19.33 0.59 10.56
N GLY A 323 20.56 0.75 11.04
CA GLY A 323 20.95 0.36 12.38
C GLY A 323 21.45 -1.08 12.51
N LEU A 324 21.61 -1.82 11.43
CA LEU A 324 22.23 -3.14 11.38
C LEU A 324 23.50 -3.09 10.52
N GLU A 325 24.63 -3.54 11.06
CA GLU A 325 25.90 -3.62 10.32
C GLU A 325 26.11 -4.98 9.67
N ASP A 326 25.72 -6.06 10.38
CA ASP A 326 25.86 -7.43 9.88
C ASP A 326 24.89 -8.35 10.62
N TYR A 327 24.67 -9.55 10.06
CA TYR A 327 23.88 -10.58 10.70
C TYR A 327 24.48 -11.99 10.49
N SER A 328 24.10 -12.91 11.36
CA SER A 328 24.40 -14.34 11.25
C SER A 328 23.22 -15.18 11.73
N ASN A 329 23.27 -16.50 11.49
CA ASN A 329 22.28 -17.45 11.96
C ASN A 329 20.82 -17.10 11.57
N LEU A 330 20.62 -16.53 10.38
CA LEU A 330 19.28 -16.24 9.87
C LEU A 330 18.46 -17.53 9.74
N MET A 331 17.23 -17.49 10.27
CA MET A 331 16.22 -18.53 10.08
C MET A 331 14.87 -17.89 9.77
N ILE A 332 14.12 -18.51 8.87
CA ILE A 332 12.73 -18.15 8.54
C ILE A 332 11.87 -19.35 8.89
N ASN A 333 10.98 -19.22 9.86
CA ASN A 333 10.21 -20.32 10.42
C ASN A 333 11.09 -21.53 10.84
N GLY A 334 12.30 -21.26 11.37
CA GLY A 334 13.26 -22.28 11.80
C GLY A 334 14.00 -23.00 10.65
N SER A 335 13.90 -22.53 9.40
CA SER A 335 14.56 -23.09 8.23
C SER A 335 15.45 -22.06 7.55
N THR A 336 16.43 -22.54 6.76
CA THR A 336 17.31 -21.75 5.91
C THR A 336 16.96 -21.90 4.42
N GLU A 337 15.84 -22.52 4.11
CA GLU A 337 15.41 -22.77 2.74
C GLU A 337 14.44 -21.69 2.23
N ASN A 338 14.29 -21.64 0.91
CA ASN A 338 13.29 -20.80 0.26
C ASN A 338 11.87 -21.28 0.59
N ILE A 339 10.92 -20.36 0.77
CA ILE A 339 9.53 -20.67 1.07
C ILE A 339 8.67 -20.42 -0.15
N ILE A 340 7.89 -21.44 -0.55
CA ILE A 340 6.88 -21.31 -1.60
C ILE A 340 5.62 -20.72 -0.99
N VAL A 341 5.14 -19.61 -1.55
CA VAL A 341 3.85 -19.00 -1.17
C VAL A 341 2.76 -19.67 -1.99
N PRO A 342 1.76 -20.34 -1.36
CA PRO A 342 0.64 -20.92 -2.08
C PRO A 342 -0.15 -19.84 -2.87
N ASP A 343 -0.77 -20.23 -3.99
CA ASP A 343 -1.44 -19.29 -4.90
C ASP A 343 -2.53 -18.42 -4.25
N LYS A 344 -3.25 -18.97 -3.27
CA LYS A 344 -4.31 -18.27 -2.53
C LYS A 344 -3.82 -17.64 -1.22
N SER A 345 -2.51 -17.53 -1.04
CA SER A 345 -1.93 -17.04 0.21
C SER A 345 -1.12 -15.76 -0.01
N VAL A 346 -0.95 -15.03 1.08
CA VAL A 346 -0.06 -13.87 1.19
C VAL A 346 0.87 -14.06 2.38
N ALA A 347 2.14 -13.72 2.20
CA ALA A 347 3.13 -13.80 3.27
C ALA A 347 2.96 -12.62 4.25
N VAL A 348 2.87 -12.93 5.53
CA VAL A 348 2.69 -11.95 6.61
C VAL A 348 3.84 -12.07 7.60
N LEU A 349 4.54 -10.98 7.85
CA LEU A 349 5.57 -10.94 8.89
C LEU A 349 4.90 -10.92 10.27
N GLU A 350 5.02 -12.02 11.02
CA GLU A 350 4.45 -12.15 12.37
C GLU A 350 5.41 -11.64 13.44
N SER A 351 6.68 -12.02 13.35
CA SER A 351 7.70 -11.59 14.31
C SER A 351 9.09 -11.48 13.71
N VAL A 352 9.89 -10.55 14.28
CA VAL A 352 11.34 -10.45 14.07
C VAL A 352 12.01 -10.51 15.43
N VAL A 353 12.97 -11.41 15.59
CA VAL A 353 13.76 -11.54 16.81
C VAL A 353 15.23 -11.39 16.47
N ILE A 354 15.86 -10.35 17.03
CA ILE A 354 17.30 -10.08 16.92
C ILE A 354 17.95 -10.52 18.23
N SER A 355 18.90 -11.43 18.18
CA SER A 355 19.64 -11.98 19.33
C SER A 355 21.11 -11.56 19.33
#